data_a1787f7a60aecb0e196763b108201e2e
#
_entry.id   a1787f7a60aecb0e196763b108201e2e
#
_cell.length_a   1.000
_cell.length_b   1.000
_cell.length_c   1.000
_cell.angle_alpha   90.00
_cell.angle_beta   90.00
_cell.angle_gamma   90.00
#
_symmetry.space_group_name_H-M   'P 1'
#
loop_
_entity.id
_entity.type
_entity.pdbx_description
1 polymer ?
#
loop_
_entity_poly.entity_id
_entity_poly.type
_entity_poly.pdbx_seq_one_letter_code
_entity_poly.pdbx_strand_id
1 'polypeptide(L)'
;RPGPYVCAEWEMGGLPWWLLKKKDIRLRESDPYFMERVGIFEKAVAEQVAGMTIQNGGPIIMVQVENEYGSYGEDKGYVSQIRDIVRANYPGVALFQCDWASNFTKNGLHDLVWTMNFGTGANVDQQFAKLKQLRPNSPLMCSEFWSGWFDKWGANHETRPAADMIKGIDDMLSRGISFSLYMTHGGTNWGHWAGANSPGFAPDVTSYDYDAPISESGQTTPKYWALREAMAKYMDGEKQAKVPALIKPISIPAFRFTEMAPLF
;
A
#
# COMPACT_ATOMS: atom_id res chain seq x y z
N ARG A 1 5.49 -4.54 3.45
CA ARG A 1 5.29 -3.12 3.86
C ARG A 1 4.82 -3.10 5.31
N PRO A 2 5.71 -3.29 6.29
CA PRO A 2 5.31 -3.43 7.70
C PRO A 2 4.96 -2.10 8.39
N GLY A 3 5.42 -0.98 7.89
CA GLY A 3 5.17 0.31 8.47
C GLY A 3 6.40 0.97 9.10
N PRO A 4 6.26 1.55 10.30
CA PRO A 4 5.16 1.48 11.27
C PRO A 4 3.87 2.18 10.85
N TYR A 5 3.93 3.22 10.03
CA TYR A 5 2.78 3.85 9.41
C TYR A 5 2.53 3.22 8.04
N VAL A 6 1.34 2.67 7.83
CA VAL A 6 1.00 1.97 6.57
C VAL A 6 0.04 2.74 5.68
N CYS A 7 -0.57 3.80 6.18
CA CYS A 7 -1.63 4.58 5.54
C CYS A 7 -2.90 3.74 5.34
N ALA A 8 -3.24 3.36 4.11
CA ALA A 8 -4.32 2.45 3.72
C ALA A 8 -5.72 2.94 4.13
N GLU A 9 -5.88 4.26 4.38
CA GLU A 9 -7.11 4.84 4.93
C GLU A 9 -7.64 4.07 6.15
N TRP A 10 -6.71 3.46 6.89
CA TRP A 10 -6.95 2.80 8.16
C TRP A 10 -6.83 3.82 9.30
N GLU A 11 -7.53 3.59 10.41
CA GLU A 11 -7.48 4.50 11.55
C GLU A 11 -6.03 4.80 11.95
N MET A 12 -5.68 6.09 12.06
CA MET A 12 -4.33 6.59 12.34
C MET A 12 -3.24 6.02 11.41
N GLY A 13 -3.59 5.58 10.19
CA GLY A 13 -2.66 4.94 9.26
C GLY A 13 -2.08 3.61 9.76
N GLY A 14 -2.84 2.90 10.62
CA GLY A 14 -2.45 1.64 11.22
C GLY A 14 -1.67 1.76 12.54
N LEU A 15 -1.39 2.98 13.01
CA LEU A 15 -0.81 3.17 14.33
C LEU A 15 -1.86 2.90 15.42
N PRO A 16 -1.57 2.09 16.44
CA PRO A 16 -2.57 1.75 17.43
C PRO A 16 -2.92 2.93 18.35
N TRP A 17 -4.21 3.19 18.51
CA TRP A 17 -4.75 4.31 19.28
C TRP A 17 -4.23 4.40 20.73
N TRP A 18 -3.87 3.28 21.35
CA TRP A 18 -3.36 3.28 22.72
C TRP A 18 -2.03 4.04 22.89
N LEU A 19 -1.29 4.29 21.80
CA LEU A 19 -0.12 5.17 21.83
C LEU A 19 -0.48 6.56 22.37
N LEU A 20 -1.68 7.07 22.05
CA LEU A 20 -2.16 8.37 22.50
C LEU A 20 -2.44 8.44 24.01
N LYS A 21 -2.44 7.31 24.73
CA LYS A 21 -2.51 7.32 26.20
C LYS A 21 -1.25 7.91 26.86
N LYS A 22 -0.13 7.85 26.16
CA LYS A 22 1.09 8.53 26.61
C LYS A 22 0.97 10.00 26.26
N LYS A 23 0.87 10.86 27.27
CA LYS A 23 0.90 12.31 27.10
C LYS A 23 2.22 12.72 26.44
N ASP A 24 2.16 13.72 25.60
CA ASP A 24 3.31 14.31 24.90
C ASP A 24 4.02 13.36 23.91
N ILE A 25 3.39 12.25 23.53
CA ILE A 25 3.93 11.39 22.48
C ILE A 25 3.97 12.13 21.13
N ARG A 26 5.05 11.95 20.41
CA ARG A 26 5.22 12.44 19.04
C ARG A 26 5.30 11.25 18.10
N LEU A 27 4.22 11.05 17.33
CA LEU A 27 4.11 9.97 16.37
C LEU A 27 4.89 10.31 15.11
N ARG A 28 5.52 9.30 14.48
CA ARG A 28 6.34 9.44 13.29
C ARG A 28 7.48 10.46 13.47
N GLU A 29 8.05 10.49 14.64
CA GLU A 29 9.23 11.27 15.02
C GLU A 29 10.16 10.43 15.89
N SER A 30 11.38 10.95 16.14
CA SER A 30 12.38 10.32 17.02
C SER A 30 11.99 10.40 18.52
N ASP A 31 10.73 10.13 18.84
CA ASP A 31 10.24 10.04 20.22
C ASP A 31 10.69 8.69 20.83
N PRO A 32 11.38 8.67 21.98
CA PRO A 32 11.96 7.44 22.53
C PRO A 32 10.91 6.34 22.81
N TYR A 33 9.72 6.72 23.29
CA TYR A 33 8.67 5.74 23.57
C TYR A 33 8.05 5.20 22.27
N PHE A 34 7.79 6.08 21.32
CA PHE A 34 7.29 5.67 20.00
C PHE A 34 8.27 4.71 19.32
N MET A 35 9.55 5.06 19.29
CA MET A 35 10.60 4.23 18.67
C MET A 35 10.77 2.87 19.37
N GLU A 36 10.64 2.83 20.70
CA GLU A 36 10.64 1.55 21.43
C GLU A 36 9.48 0.66 21.00
N ARG A 37 8.26 1.21 20.88
CA ARG A 37 7.08 0.44 20.45
C ARG A 37 7.21 -0.02 19.01
N VAL A 38 7.73 0.81 18.13
CA VAL A 38 8.06 0.44 16.73
C VAL A 38 9.04 -0.73 16.70
N GLY A 39 10.11 -0.68 17.48
CA GLY A 39 11.09 -1.77 17.53
C GLY A 39 10.49 -3.11 17.96
N ILE A 40 9.60 -3.09 18.96
CA ILE A 40 8.87 -4.29 19.40
C ILE A 40 7.96 -4.83 18.31
N PHE A 41 7.20 -3.95 17.65
CA PHE A 41 6.28 -4.31 16.58
C PHE A 41 7.02 -4.90 15.38
N GLU A 42 8.02 -4.21 14.86
CA GLU A 42 8.80 -4.65 13.70
C GLU A 42 9.48 -6.00 13.94
N LYS A 43 10.00 -6.22 15.15
CA LYS A 43 10.57 -7.50 15.54
C LYS A 43 9.51 -8.60 15.51
N ALA A 44 8.35 -8.38 16.11
CA ALA A 44 7.27 -9.37 16.16
C ALA A 44 6.76 -9.73 14.75
N VAL A 45 6.63 -8.75 13.85
CA VAL A 45 6.27 -9.00 12.45
C VAL A 45 7.35 -9.80 11.74
N ALA A 46 8.60 -9.40 11.88
CA ALA A 46 9.74 -10.08 11.24
C ALA A 46 9.84 -11.55 11.67
N GLU A 47 9.64 -11.84 12.96
CA GLU A 47 9.65 -13.23 13.49
C GLU A 47 8.59 -14.11 12.81
N GLN A 48 7.44 -13.56 12.44
CA GLN A 48 6.38 -14.31 11.73
C GLN A 48 6.72 -14.61 10.26
N VAL A 49 7.51 -13.75 9.62
CA VAL A 49 7.80 -13.85 8.19
C VAL A 49 9.26 -14.18 7.87
N ALA A 50 10.10 -14.42 8.87
CA ALA A 50 11.54 -14.65 8.68
C ALA A 50 11.86 -15.79 7.69
N GLY A 51 11.06 -16.86 7.70
CA GLY A 51 11.20 -17.97 6.75
C GLY A 51 10.76 -17.68 5.33
N MET A 52 10.11 -16.52 5.09
CA MET A 52 9.53 -16.16 3.80
C MET A 52 10.39 -15.18 2.99
N THR A 53 11.56 -14.80 3.50
CA THR A 53 12.46 -13.89 2.78
C THR A 53 13.18 -14.61 1.63
N ILE A 54 13.58 -13.86 0.61
CA ILE A 54 14.26 -14.41 -0.57
C ILE A 54 15.57 -15.13 -0.19
N GLN A 55 16.26 -14.71 0.85
CA GLN A 55 17.46 -15.37 1.38
C GLN A 55 17.16 -16.79 1.87
N ASN A 56 15.92 -17.05 2.26
CA ASN A 56 15.43 -18.37 2.70
C ASN A 56 14.62 -19.09 1.61
N GLY A 57 14.66 -18.60 0.36
CA GLY A 57 13.90 -19.15 -0.76
C GLY A 57 12.42 -18.77 -0.78
N GLY A 58 12.00 -17.80 0.03
CA GLY A 58 10.62 -17.32 0.11
C GLY A 58 10.32 -16.18 -0.87
N PRO A 59 9.05 -15.72 -0.92
CA PRO A 59 8.58 -14.74 -1.88
C PRO A 59 8.85 -13.28 -1.48
N ILE A 60 9.33 -12.99 -0.27
CA ILE A 60 9.60 -11.61 0.18
C ILE A 60 10.95 -11.15 -0.40
N ILE A 61 10.90 -10.29 -1.40
CA ILE A 61 12.08 -9.78 -2.12
C ILE A 61 12.57 -8.43 -1.62
N MET A 62 11.68 -7.60 -1.06
CA MET A 62 11.97 -6.25 -0.59
C MET A 62 11.11 -5.91 0.63
N VAL A 63 11.62 -5.05 1.51
CA VAL A 63 10.88 -4.53 2.67
C VAL A 63 10.90 -3.00 2.65
N GLN A 64 9.72 -2.39 2.83
CA GLN A 64 9.56 -0.94 2.86
C GLN A 64 9.95 -0.36 4.22
N VAL A 65 10.59 0.79 4.19
CA VAL A 65 10.91 1.61 5.36
C VAL A 65 9.97 2.80 5.38
N GLU A 66 9.10 2.88 6.39
CA GLU A 66 8.07 3.92 6.53
C GLU A 66 7.10 3.97 5.33
N ASN A 67 6.25 4.97 5.22
CA ASN A 67 5.37 5.18 4.07
C ASN A 67 5.20 6.67 3.78
N GLU A 68 5.63 7.11 2.59
CA GLU A 68 5.46 8.49 2.09
C GLU A 68 5.79 9.57 3.14
N TYR A 69 6.85 9.33 3.91
CA TYR A 69 7.20 10.17 5.05
C TYR A 69 7.44 11.63 4.68
N GLY A 70 7.92 11.90 3.48
CA GLY A 70 8.15 13.26 3.01
C GLY A 70 6.90 14.11 2.82
N SER A 71 5.72 13.46 2.78
CA SER A 71 4.42 14.14 2.81
C SER A 71 3.96 14.48 4.24
N TYR A 72 4.59 13.88 5.24
CA TYR A 72 4.31 14.10 6.67
C TYR A 72 5.37 14.96 7.35
N GLY A 73 6.66 14.69 7.11
CA GLY A 73 7.76 15.34 7.80
C GLY A 73 9.09 15.31 7.04
N GLU A 74 10.10 15.91 7.67
CA GLU A 74 11.44 16.05 7.08
C GLU A 74 12.56 15.49 7.98
N ASP A 75 12.20 14.78 9.08
CA ASP A 75 13.18 14.22 10.02
C ASP A 75 13.88 12.99 9.44
N LYS A 76 14.98 13.23 8.74
CA LYS A 76 15.83 12.18 8.20
C LYS A 76 16.42 11.27 9.30
N GLY A 77 16.59 11.79 10.51
CA GLY A 77 17.06 11.03 11.68
C GLY A 77 16.05 9.96 12.07
N TYR A 78 14.77 10.32 12.11
CA TYR A 78 13.68 9.37 12.33
C TYR A 78 13.66 8.26 11.28
N VAL A 79 13.64 8.62 9.99
CA VAL A 79 13.62 7.63 8.91
C VAL A 79 14.84 6.71 8.96
N SER A 80 16.02 7.24 9.34
CA SER A 80 17.22 6.43 9.52
C SER A 80 17.08 5.41 10.64
N GLN A 81 16.45 5.79 11.76
CA GLN A 81 16.18 4.86 12.87
C GLN A 81 15.20 3.75 12.46
N ILE A 82 14.14 4.08 11.72
CA ILE A 82 13.21 3.08 11.17
C ILE A 82 13.96 2.12 10.24
N ARG A 83 14.79 2.64 9.30
CA ARG A 83 15.62 1.81 8.44
C ARG A 83 16.50 0.85 9.23
N ASP A 84 17.14 1.31 10.30
CA ASP A 84 18.05 0.50 11.10
C ASP A 84 17.30 -0.63 11.84
N ILE A 85 16.11 -0.33 12.36
CA ILE A 85 15.22 -1.32 12.96
C ILE A 85 14.82 -2.38 11.92
N VAL A 86 14.33 -1.95 10.75
CA VAL A 86 13.92 -2.87 9.68
C VAL A 86 15.10 -3.70 9.20
N ARG A 87 16.26 -3.09 8.97
CA ARG A 87 17.47 -3.80 8.54
C ARG A 87 17.94 -4.85 9.53
N ALA A 88 17.88 -4.57 10.83
CA ALA A 88 18.25 -5.52 11.88
C ALA A 88 17.30 -6.75 11.88
N ASN A 89 16.03 -6.55 11.56
CA ASN A 89 15.02 -7.61 11.57
C ASN A 89 14.93 -8.38 10.23
N TYR A 90 15.39 -7.80 9.11
CA TYR A 90 15.38 -8.43 7.78
C TYR A 90 16.78 -8.42 7.16
N PRO A 91 17.75 -9.17 7.74
CA PRO A 91 19.14 -9.18 7.26
C PRO A 91 19.22 -9.68 5.82
N GLY A 92 19.93 -8.94 4.97
CA GLY A 92 20.18 -9.30 3.58
C GLY A 92 19.03 -9.02 2.62
N VAL A 93 17.84 -8.64 3.08
CA VAL A 93 16.72 -8.25 2.22
C VAL A 93 16.92 -6.82 1.72
N ALA A 94 16.59 -6.56 0.44
CA ALA A 94 16.64 -5.22 -0.11
C ALA A 94 15.57 -4.33 0.57
N LEU A 95 15.97 -3.13 0.98
CA LEU A 95 15.06 -2.16 1.58
C LEU A 95 14.74 -1.03 0.60
N PHE A 96 13.54 -0.49 0.69
CA PHE A 96 13.11 0.62 -0.14
C PHE A 96 12.30 1.67 0.62
N GLN A 97 12.32 2.89 0.10
CA GLN A 97 11.42 3.99 0.47
C GLN A 97 10.52 4.32 -0.70
N CYS A 98 9.24 4.57 -0.44
CA CYS A 98 8.34 5.18 -1.41
C CYS A 98 8.03 6.62 -1.03
N ASP A 99 8.03 7.50 -2.01
CA ASP A 99 7.64 8.90 -1.84
C ASP A 99 7.46 9.59 -3.20
N TRP A 100 7.07 10.88 -3.19
CA TRP A 100 7.23 11.76 -4.35
C TRP A 100 8.71 12.06 -4.57
N ALA A 101 9.14 12.12 -5.82
CA ALA A 101 10.56 12.32 -6.13
C ALA A 101 11.17 13.60 -5.51
N SER A 102 10.37 14.66 -5.34
CA SER A 102 10.79 15.90 -4.66
C SER A 102 11.09 15.69 -3.17
N ASN A 103 10.40 14.77 -2.51
CA ASN A 103 10.55 14.52 -1.08
C ASN A 103 11.85 13.78 -0.74
N PHE A 104 12.39 12.98 -1.66
CA PHE A 104 13.68 12.33 -1.47
C PHE A 104 14.86 13.29 -1.28
N THR A 105 14.74 14.55 -1.72
CA THR A 105 15.76 15.56 -1.44
C THR A 105 15.85 15.92 0.05
N LYS A 106 14.80 15.69 0.82
CA LYS A 106 14.68 16.03 2.24
C LYS A 106 15.06 14.85 3.14
N ASN A 107 14.43 13.71 2.94
CA ASN A 107 14.57 12.55 3.83
C ASN A 107 14.99 11.24 3.15
N GLY A 108 15.32 11.28 1.86
CA GLY A 108 15.76 10.10 1.13
C GLY A 108 17.07 9.52 1.68
N LEU A 109 17.09 8.22 1.95
CA LEU A 109 18.27 7.48 2.37
C LEU A 109 18.94 6.84 1.16
N HIS A 110 20.22 7.16 0.94
CA HIS A 110 20.94 6.77 -0.29
C HIS A 110 21.22 5.27 -0.39
N ASP A 111 21.19 4.57 0.72
CA ASP A 111 21.38 3.12 0.82
C ASP A 111 20.09 2.30 0.63
N LEU A 112 18.97 2.98 0.34
CA LEU A 112 17.69 2.37 0.00
C LEU A 112 17.37 2.52 -1.49
N VAL A 113 16.54 1.62 -2.03
CA VAL A 113 15.90 1.83 -3.32
C VAL A 113 14.80 2.87 -3.16
N TRP A 114 14.74 3.86 -4.07
CA TRP A 114 13.70 4.87 -4.08
C TRP A 114 12.65 4.50 -5.11
N THR A 115 11.40 4.41 -4.69
CA THR A 115 10.26 4.02 -5.53
C THR A 115 9.22 5.13 -5.54
N MET A 116 8.43 5.18 -6.61
CA MET A 116 7.41 6.20 -6.82
C MET A 116 6.02 5.63 -6.56
N ASN A 117 5.07 6.49 -6.16
CA ASN A 117 3.65 6.16 -6.06
C ASN A 117 2.84 7.11 -6.95
N PHE A 118 1.98 6.57 -7.80
CA PHE A 118 1.07 7.34 -8.65
C PHE A 118 -0.05 6.45 -9.21
N GLY A 119 -1.11 7.05 -9.72
CA GLY A 119 -2.28 6.33 -10.23
C GLY A 119 -2.46 6.39 -11.74
N THR A 120 -3.59 5.85 -12.17
CA THR A 120 -4.04 5.88 -13.56
C THR A 120 -4.07 7.30 -14.12
N GLY A 121 -3.74 7.46 -15.41
CA GLY A 121 -3.66 8.76 -16.07
C GLY A 121 -2.37 9.54 -15.85
N ALA A 122 -1.48 9.10 -14.94
CA ALA A 122 -0.19 9.74 -14.75
C ALA A 122 0.72 9.59 -15.99
N ASN A 123 1.49 10.63 -16.27
CA ASN A 123 2.55 10.54 -17.27
C ASN A 123 3.79 9.89 -16.64
N VAL A 124 4.08 8.64 -17.00
CA VAL A 124 5.14 7.82 -16.41
C VAL A 124 6.53 8.49 -16.52
N ASP A 125 6.85 9.10 -17.67
CA ASP A 125 8.14 9.76 -17.84
C ASP A 125 8.29 10.98 -16.92
N GLN A 126 7.23 11.76 -16.73
CA GLN A 126 7.24 12.90 -15.80
C GLN A 126 7.38 12.43 -14.34
N GLN A 127 6.70 11.33 -13.94
CA GLN A 127 6.80 10.79 -12.59
C GLN A 127 8.24 10.39 -12.26
N PHE A 128 8.97 9.80 -13.21
CA PHE A 128 10.34 9.35 -12.97
C PHE A 128 11.41 10.37 -13.35
N ALA A 129 11.08 11.48 -14.02
CA ALA A 129 12.06 12.47 -14.49
C ALA A 129 12.96 12.99 -13.36
N LYS A 130 12.37 13.37 -12.23
CA LYS A 130 13.14 13.87 -11.07
C LYS A 130 13.98 12.79 -10.42
N LEU A 131 13.46 11.59 -10.29
CA LEU A 131 14.21 10.46 -9.74
C LEU A 131 15.43 10.12 -10.60
N LYS A 132 15.27 10.10 -11.93
CA LYS A 132 16.38 9.88 -12.88
C LYS A 132 17.46 10.95 -12.77
N GLN A 133 17.08 12.20 -12.50
CA GLN A 133 18.05 13.28 -12.25
C GLN A 133 18.84 13.09 -10.96
N LEU A 134 18.15 12.69 -9.88
CA LEU A 134 18.77 12.50 -8.57
C LEU A 134 19.59 11.21 -8.49
N ARG A 135 19.15 10.16 -9.19
CA ARG A 135 19.75 8.81 -9.16
C ARG A 135 19.68 8.14 -10.54
N PRO A 136 20.53 8.52 -11.50
CA PRO A 136 20.47 8.07 -12.89
C PRO A 136 20.51 6.54 -13.08
N ASN A 137 21.22 5.84 -12.18
CA ASN A 137 21.43 4.39 -12.23
C ASN A 137 20.52 3.61 -11.25
N SER A 138 19.51 4.25 -10.66
CA SER A 138 18.58 3.56 -9.77
C SER A 138 17.61 2.69 -10.57
N PRO A 139 17.27 1.47 -10.10
CA PRO A 139 16.15 0.75 -10.66
C PRO A 139 14.88 1.59 -10.53
N LEU A 140 13.99 1.49 -11.51
CA LEU A 140 12.74 2.25 -11.53
C LEU A 140 11.59 1.33 -11.14
N MET A 141 10.81 1.75 -10.15
CA MET A 141 9.64 1.01 -9.66
C MET A 141 8.55 1.97 -9.18
N CYS A 142 7.32 1.71 -9.59
CA CYS A 142 6.12 2.26 -8.96
C CYS A 142 5.68 1.28 -7.88
N SER A 143 5.87 1.63 -6.62
CA SER A 143 5.56 0.74 -5.49
C SER A 143 4.10 0.77 -5.07
N GLU A 144 3.35 1.80 -5.47
CA GLU A 144 1.89 1.84 -5.45
C GLU A 144 1.39 2.41 -6.77
N PHE A 145 0.91 1.54 -7.64
CA PHE A 145 0.15 1.98 -8.80
C PHE A 145 -1.34 1.92 -8.48
N TRP A 146 -1.96 3.09 -8.30
CA TRP A 146 -3.35 3.21 -7.86
C TRP A 146 -4.31 2.92 -9.01
N SER A 147 -4.85 1.71 -9.04
CA SER A 147 -5.77 1.23 -10.08
C SER A 147 -7.24 1.61 -9.87
N GLY A 148 -7.57 2.08 -8.69
CA GLY A 148 -8.87 2.54 -8.23
C GLY A 148 -8.71 3.62 -7.19
N TRP A 149 -9.70 3.76 -6.30
CA TRP A 149 -9.64 4.63 -5.13
C TRP A 149 -10.59 4.14 -4.04
N PHE A 150 -10.44 4.67 -2.84
CA PHE A 150 -11.30 4.37 -1.69
C PHE A 150 -12.53 5.30 -1.65
N ASP A 151 -13.56 4.86 -0.96
CA ASP A 151 -14.82 5.57 -0.81
C ASP A 151 -14.88 6.34 0.51
N LYS A 152 -15.64 7.45 0.48
CA LYS A 152 -15.92 8.28 1.64
C LYS A 152 -17.42 8.35 1.89
N TRP A 153 -17.80 8.49 3.13
CA TRP A 153 -19.19 8.71 3.51
C TRP A 153 -19.78 9.93 2.80
N GLY A 154 -20.95 9.75 2.16
CA GLY A 154 -21.65 10.81 1.44
C GLY A 154 -21.10 11.13 0.05
N ALA A 155 -20.04 10.49 -0.41
CA ALA A 155 -19.52 10.58 -1.76
C ALA A 155 -20.10 9.50 -2.68
N ASN A 156 -19.93 9.68 -4.00
CA ASN A 156 -20.20 8.62 -4.96
C ASN A 156 -19.13 7.53 -4.85
N HIS A 157 -19.52 6.29 -5.20
CA HIS A 157 -18.59 5.19 -5.31
C HIS A 157 -17.52 5.47 -6.37
N GLU A 158 -16.26 5.33 -5.97
CA GLU A 158 -15.10 5.59 -6.83
C GLU A 158 -14.88 4.41 -7.78
N THR A 159 -14.84 4.70 -9.06
CA THR A 159 -14.51 3.71 -10.10
C THR A 159 -13.57 4.30 -11.13
N ARG A 160 -12.72 3.44 -11.71
CA ARG A 160 -11.79 3.82 -12.78
C ARG A 160 -11.83 2.80 -13.90
N PRO A 161 -11.81 3.22 -15.18
CA PRO A 161 -11.83 2.28 -16.31
C PRO A 161 -10.65 1.29 -16.27
N ALA A 162 -10.93 0.02 -16.57
CA ALA A 162 -9.89 -0.99 -16.71
C ALA A 162 -8.83 -0.58 -17.78
N ALA A 163 -9.26 0.08 -18.85
CA ALA A 163 -8.36 0.55 -19.89
C ALA A 163 -7.29 1.52 -19.38
N ASP A 164 -7.64 2.40 -18.43
CA ASP A 164 -6.69 3.37 -17.86
C ASP A 164 -5.64 2.67 -16.97
N MET A 165 -6.07 1.64 -16.23
CA MET A 165 -5.16 0.80 -15.46
C MET A 165 -4.17 0.07 -16.40
N ILE A 166 -4.67 -0.58 -17.46
CA ILE A 166 -3.85 -1.32 -18.41
C ILE A 166 -2.89 -0.39 -19.14
N LYS A 167 -3.36 0.79 -19.56
CA LYS A 167 -2.49 1.79 -20.20
C LYS A 167 -1.31 2.16 -19.29
N GLY A 168 -1.54 2.43 -18.01
CA GLY A 168 -0.47 2.76 -17.07
C GLY A 168 0.51 1.62 -16.86
N ILE A 169 0.03 0.39 -16.78
CA ILE A 169 0.87 -0.82 -16.67
C ILE A 169 1.72 -1.03 -17.92
N ASP A 170 1.11 -0.99 -19.11
CA ASP A 170 1.84 -1.09 -20.38
C ASP A 170 2.87 0.04 -20.53
N ASP A 171 2.53 1.28 -20.13
CA ASP A 171 3.44 2.42 -20.14
C ASP A 171 4.67 2.19 -19.24
N MET A 172 4.51 1.55 -18.08
CA MET A 172 5.62 1.19 -17.20
C MET A 172 6.44 0.03 -17.75
N LEU A 173 5.80 -1.09 -18.05
CA LEU A 173 6.49 -2.32 -18.46
C LEU A 173 7.25 -2.16 -19.78
N SER A 174 6.70 -1.43 -20.75
CA SER A 174 7.39 -1.14 -22.01
C SER A 174 8.68 -0.32 -21.84
N ARG A 175 8.84 0.34 -20.69
CA ARG A 175 10.04 1.10 -20.30
C ARG A 175 10.95 0.35 -19.32
N GLY A 176 10.66 -0.93 -19.04
CA GLY A 176 11.40 -1.72 -18.05
C GLY A 176 11.20 -1.24 -16.61
N ILE A 177 10.09 -0.57 -16.31
CA ILE A 177 9.75 -0.08 -14.98
C ILE A 177 8.91 -1.13 -14.27
N SER A 178 9.34 -1.55 -13.08
CA SER A 178 8.59 -2.46 -12.23
C SER A 178 7.40 -1.75 -11.57
N PHE A 179 6.35 -2.50 -11.25
CA PHE A 179 5.21 -1.96 -10.53
C PHE A 179 4.68 -2.91 -9.45
N SER A 180 4.00 -2.34 -8.48
CA SER A 180 3.17 -3.04 -7.50
C SER A 180 1.79 -2.42 -7.53
N LEU A 181 0.77 -3.22 -7.81
CA LEU A 181 -0.60 -2.73 -7.92
C LEU A 181 -1.18 -2.42 -6.53
N TYR A 182 -1.71 -1.24 -6.36
CA TYR A 182 -2.44 -0.82 -5.18
C TYR A 182 -3.87 -0.39 -5.55
N MET A 183 -4.91 -1.20 -5.32
CA MET A 183 -4.91 -2.53 -4.71
C MET A 183 -5.09 -3.60 -5.79
N THR A 184 -4.50 -4.78 -5.60
CA THR A 184 -4.86 -5.98 -6.40
C THR A 184 -6.16 -6.59 -5.92
N HIS A 185 -6.38 -6.59 -4.61
CA HIS A 185 -7.57 -7.04 -3.92
C HIS A 185 -8.02 -5.95 -2.96
N GLY A 186 -9.29 -5.60 -3.03
CA GLY A 186 -9.90 -4.72 -2.04
C GLY A 186 -10.02 -5.42 -0.68
N GLY A 187 -10.23 -4.64 0.36
CA GLY A 187 -10.32 -5.14 1.73
C GLY A 187 -11.55 -4.61 2.46
N THR A 188 -11.68 -4.99 3.72
CA THR A 188 -12.73 -4.54 4.61
C THR A 188 -12.14 -4.02 5.92
N ASN A 189 -12.40 -2.76 6.23
CA ASN A 189 -12.07 -2.18 7.52
C ASN A 189 -13.20 -2.49 8.52
N TRP A 190 -13.10 -3.65 9.17
CA TRP A 190 -14.13 -4.13 10.09
C TRP A 190 -14.36 -3.18 11.28
N GLY A 191 -15.62 -3.06 11.70
CA GLY A 191 -16.00 -2.22 12.83
C GLY A 191 -15.71 -0.74 12.58
N HIS A 192 -14.91 -0.12 13.44
CA HIS A 192 -14.56 1.31 13.42
C HIS A 192 -13.10 1.58 12.99
N TRP A 193 -12.51 0.68 12.20
CA TRP A 193 -11.10 0.79 11.81
C TRP A 193 -10.86 1.56 10.52
N ALA A 194 -11.92 1.94 9.79
CA ALA A 194 -11.79 2.89 8.70
C ALA A 194 -11.32 4.25 9.23
N GLY A 195 -10.41 4.89 8.53
CA GLY A 195 -9.87 6.19 8.89
C GLY A 195 -10.71 7.35 8.38
N ALA A 196 -10.09 8.50 8.34
CA ALA A 196 -10.66 9.71 7.77
C ALA A 196 -9.58 10.54 7.09
N ASN A 197 -9.94 11.17 5.98
CA ASN A 197 -9.06 12.07 5.25
C ASN A 197 -9.31 13.54 5.59
N SER A 198 -8.43 14.40 5.09
CA SER A 198 -8.50 15.86 5.18
C SER A 198 -8.68 16.51 3.79
N PRO A 199 -9.04 17.80 3.68
CA PRO A 199 -9.26 18.74 4.79
C PRO A 199 -10.57 18.51 5.54
N GLY A 200 -10.60 18.87 6.82
CA GLY A 200 -11.72 18.62 7.72
C GLY A 200 -11.84 17.14 8.12
N PHE A 201 -13.03 16.70 8.47
CA PHE A 201 -13.32 15.30 8.79
C PHE A 201 -14.07 14.67 7.61
N ALA A 202 -13.37 13.86 6.83
CA ALA A 202 -13.90 13.12 5.69
C ALA A 202 -13.73 11.62 5.95
N PRO A 203 -14.67 11.00 6.69
CA PRO A 203 -14.54 9.61 7.12
C PRO A 203 -14.68 8.65 5.94
N ASP A 204 -13.84 7.63 5.94
CA ASP A 204 -13.86 6.57 4.97
C ASP A 204 -14.88 5.49 5.35
N VAL A 205 -15.35 4.73 4.38
CA VAL A 205 -16.36 3.68 4.61
C VAL A 205 -15.68 2.36 5.03
N THR A 206 -16.47 1.44 5.58
CA THR A 206 -15.99 0.11 5.99
C THR A 206 -15.41 -0.69 4.80
N SER A 207 -16.07 -0.64 3.65
CA SER A 207 -15.57 -1.26 2.44
C SER A 207 -14.33 -0.54 1.93
N TYR A 208 -13.27 -1.28 1.71
CA TYR A 208 -12.08 -0.84 0.99
C TYR A 208 -12.00 -1.58 -0.34
N ASP A 209 -13.11 -1.57 -1.07
CA ASP A 209 -13.26 -2.23 -2.37
C ASP A 209 -12.20 -1.75 -3.38
N TYR A 210 -11.92 -0.47 -3.38
CA TYR A 210 -10.89 0.19 -4.19
C TYR A 210 -11.10 0.03 -5.71
N ASP A 211 -12.26 -0.44 -6.14
CA ASP A 211 -12.50 -0.85 -7.53
C ASP A 211 -11.36 -1.77 -8.05
N ALA A 212 -10.93 -2.70 -7.21
CA ALA A 212 -9.75 -3.54 -7.43
C ALA A 212 -10.03 -4.67 -8.44
N PRO A 213 -8.97 -5.26 -9.06
CA PRO A 213 -9.10 -6.44 -9.93
C PRO A 213 -9.76 -7.65 -9.25
N ILE A 214 -9.53 -7.83 -7.95
CA ILE A 214 -10.22 -8.85 -7.13
C ILE A 214 -11.09 -8.10 -6.14
N SER A 215 -12.39 -8.36 -6.17
CA SER A 215 -13.34 -7.70 -5.28
C SER A 215 -13.13 -8.08 -3.81
N GLU A 216 -13.75 -7.31 -2.91
CA GLU A 216 -13.75 -7.54 -1.47
C GLU A 216 -14.20 -8.97 -1.08
N SER A 217 -15.13 -9.56 -1.84
CA SER A 217 -15.59 -10.95 -1.65
C SER A 217 -14.74 -12.01 -2.35
N GLY A 218 -13.62 -11.62 -2.95
CA GLY A 218 -12.72 -12.55 -3.66
C GLY A 218 -13.14 -12.90 -5.08
N GLN A 219 -14.09 -12.18 -5.68
CA GLN A 219 -14.51 -12.42 -7.06
C GLN A 219 -13.59 -11.68 -8.05
N THR A 220 -13.35 -12.28 -9.22
CA THR A 220 -12.66 -11.60 -10.30
C THR A 220 -13.55 -10.53 -10.94
N THR A 221 -12.99 -9.36 -11.19
CA THR A 221 -13.65 -8.25 -11.87
C THR A 221 -13.21 -8.15 -13.34
N PRO A 222 -13.83 -7.29 -14.16
CA PRO A 222 -13.32 -7.01 -15.51
C PRO A 222 -11.86 -6.55 -15.52
N LYS A 223 -11.41 -5.80 -14.49
CA LYS A 223 -10.01 -5.39 -14.33
C LYS A 223 -9.06 -6.57 -14.17
N TYR A 224 -9.47 -7.62 -13.44
CA TYR A 224 -8.67 -8.83 -13.29
C TYR A 224 -8.37 -9.49 -14.65
N TRP A 225 -9.39 -9.62 -15.47
CA TRP A 225 -9.23 -10.28 -16.77
C TRP A 225 -8.42 -9.43 -17.73
N ALA A 226 -8.64 -8.11 -17.76
CA ALA A 226 -7.85 -7.17 -18.56
C ALA A 226 -6.37 -7.18 -18.12
N LEU A 227 -6.10 -7.19 -16.80
CA LEU A 227 -4.75 -7.28 -16.24
C LEU A 227 -4.08 -8.59 -16.66
N ARG A 228 -4.79 -9.71 -16.54
CA ARG A 228 -4.30 -11.03 -16.92
C ARG A 228 -3.91 -11.10 -18.38
N GLU A 229 -4.73 -10.55 -19.28
CA GLU A 229 -4.44 -10.46 -20.71
C GLU A 229 -3.23 -9.57 -20.99
N ALA A 230 -3.16 -8.39 -20.38
CA ALA A 230 -2.03 -7.48 -20.56
C ALA A 230 -0.71 -8.10 -20.09
N MET A 231 -0.70 -8.75 -18.92
CA MET A 231 0.50 -9.39 -18.38
C MET A 231 1.02 -10.54 -19.24
N ALA A 232 0.16 -11.22 -19.99
CA ALA A 232 0.58 -12.31 -20.88
C ALA A 232 1.62 -11.87 -21.92
N LYS A 233 1.63 -10.60 -22.32
CA LYS A 233 2.61 -10.03 -23.25
C LYS A 233 4.04 -9.99 -22.69
N TYR A 234 4.19 -10.01 -21.37
CA TYR A 234 5.45 -9.82 -20.64
C TYR A 234 5.92 -11.08 -19.94
N MET A 235 5.30 -12.22 -20.17
CA MET A 235 5.57 -13.48 -19.45
C MET A 235 6.51 -14.45 -20.19
N ASP A 236 7.25 -14.02 -21.21
CA ASP A 236 8.29 -14.78 -21.92
C ASP A 236 7.97 -16.28 -22.14
N GLY A 237 6.73 -16.61 -22.49
CA GLY A 237 6.27 -17.98 -22.73
C GLY A 237 5.87 -18.76 -21.46
N GLU A 238 5.96 -18.17 -20.27
CA GLU A 238 5.41 -18.78 -19.06
C GLU A 238 3.88 -18.86 -19.11
N LYS A 239 3.35 -19.99 -18.64
CA LYS A 239 1.91 -20.17 -18.56
C LYS A 239 1.33 -19.49 -17.33
N GLN A 240 0.33 -18.68 -17.55
CA GLN A 240 -0.43 -18.12 -16.45
C GLN A 240 -1.11 -19.24 -15.62
N ALA A 241 -1.04 -19.13 -14.31
CA ALA A 241 -1.71 -20.05 -13.40
C ALA A 241 -3.22 -20.13 -13.68
N LYS A 242 -3.81 -21.29 -13.46
CA LYS A 242 -5.26 -21.46 -13.57
C LYS A 242 -5.95 -20.64 -12.49
N VAL A 243 -6.99 -19.90 -12.87
CA VAL A 243 -7.84 -19.21 -11.90
C VAL A 243 -8.58 -20.27 -11.06
N PRO A 244 -8.49 -20.20 -9.72
CA PRO A 244 -9.20 -21.15 -8.86
C PRO A 244 -10.73 -20.98 -9.02
N ALA A 245 -11.48 -22.01 -8.61
CA ALA A 245 -12.94 -21.89 -8.55
C ALA A 245 -13.33 -20.81 -7.55
N LEU A 246 -14.18 -19.89 -7.99
CA LEU A 246 -14.64 -18.79 -7.14
C LEU A 246 -15.71 -19.29 -6.16
N ILE A 247 -15.65 -18.84 -4.91
CA ILE A 247 -16.69 -19.07 -3.92
C ILE A 247 -17.92 -18.24 -4.32
N LYS A 248 -19.06 -18.91 -4.50
CA LYS A 248 -20.28 -18.21 -4.85
C LYS A 248 -20.84 -17.50 -3.62
N PRO A 249 -21.21 -16.20 -3.75
CA PRO A 249 -21.94 -15.50 -2.70
C PRO A 249 -23.25 -16.22 -2.38
N ILE A 250 -23.65 -16.20 -1.12
CA ILE A 250 -24.98 -16.66 -0.73
C ILE A 250 -26.03 -15.62 -1.10
N SER A 251 -27.21 -16.08 -1.45
CA SER A 251 -28.38 -15.21 -1.63
C SER A 251 -29.25 -15.30 -0.38
N ILE A 252 -29.47 -14.16 0.27
CA ILE A 252 -30.39 -14.07 1.41
C ILE A 252 -31.74 -13.61 0.86
N PRO A 253 -32.81 -14.40 1.01
CA PRO A 253 -34.13 -13.98 0.57
C PRO A 253 -34.64 -12.78 1.36
N ALA A 254 -35.53 -12.02 0.77
CA ALA A 254 -36.18 -10.91 1.48
C ALA A 254 -36.89 -11.42 2.74
N PHE A 255 -36.68 -10.75 3.85
CA PHE A 255 -37.32 -11.05 5.12
C PHE A 255 -37.83 -9.74 5.77
N ARG A 256 -38.72 -9.88 6.72
CA ARG A 256 -39.23 -8.75 7.52
C ARG A 256 -38.64 -8.83 8.92
N PHE A 257 -38.24 -7.69 9.46
CA PHE A 257 -37.93 -7.59 10.86
C PHE A 257 -39.19 -7.76 11.69
N THR A 258 -39.14 -8.58 12.72
CA THR A 258 -40.24 -8.82 13.65
C THR A 258 -40.12 -7.99 14.92
N GLU A 259 -38.93 -7.46 15.18
CA GLU A 259 -38.65 -6.66 16.37
C GLU A 259 -37.82 -5.45 15.96
N MET A 260 -38.09 -4.30 16.58
CA MET A 260 -37.37 -3.04 16.39
C MET A 260 -37.21 -2.33 17.74
N ALA A 261 -36.09 -1.64 17.90
CA ALA A 261 -35.87 -0.70 18.98
C ALA A 261 -35.39 0.63 18.39
N PRO A 262 -35.82 1.78 18.92
CA PRO A 262 -35.26 3.07 18.51
C PRO A 262 -33.81 3.15 18.94
N LEU A 263 -33.00 3.85 18.16
CA LEU A 263 -31.58 4.07 18.46
C LEU A 263 -31.40 5.11 19.58
N PHE A 264 -32.36 6.06 19.70
CA PHE A 264 -32.40 7.13 20.68
C PHE A 264 -33.75 7.17 21.40
#